data_86154ba81e4e7446bbe485cf1f3f137e
#
_entry.id   86154ba81e4e7446bbe485cf1f3f137e
#
_cell.length_a   1.000
_cell.length_b   1.000
_cell.length_c   1.000
_cell.angle_alpha   90.00
_cell.angle_beta   90.00
_cell.angle_gamma   90.00
#
_symmetry.space_group_name_H-M   'P 1'
#
loop_
_entity.id
_entity.type
_entity.pdbx_description
1 polymer ?
#
loop_
_entity_poly.entity_id
_entity_poly.type
_entity_poly.pdbx_seq_one_letter_code
_entity_poly.pdbx_strand_id
1 'polypeptide(L)'
;MRKFWSMLAVLGLGVVVTMCSRAEQKEKDVKKADTRVFELRTYYAAPGKMDSLNARFRDHTCALFKKHGMEIVAFWNPSDPKEADKKLIYVLAYPSKEAADKSWKAFRDDPEWIKARDASEKDGKLVDKVESVYMNPTDYSPMK
;
A
#
# COMPACT_ATOMS: atom_id res chain seq x y z
N MET A 1 -34.57 -13.70 -67.77
CA MET A 1 -34.81 -12.68 -66.80
C MET A 1 -34.19 -13.10 -65.42
N ARG A 2 -33.01 -12.69 -65.14
CA ARG A 2 -32.25 -13.14 -63.95
C ARG A 2 -32.02 -11.92 -63.08
N LYS A 3 -32.56 -11.94 -61.85
CA LYS A 3 -32.39 -10.88 -60.88
C LYS A 3 -31.13 -11.18 -60.05
N PHE A 4 -30.10 -10.35 -60.19
CA PHE A 4 -29.01 -10.21 -59.25
C PHE A 4 -29.49 -9.33 -58.07
N TRP A 5 -29.37 -9.81 -56.86
CA TRP A 5 -29.51 -8.98 -55.66
C TRP A 5 -28.27 -9.08 -54.81
N SER A 6 -27.78 -7.93 -54.56
CA SER A 6 -26.51 -7.60 -53.96
C SER A 6 -26.41 -8.07 -52.51
N MET A 7 -25.29 -8.69 -52.21
CA MET A 7 -24.77 -8.86 -50.85
C MET A 7 -23.90 -7.63 -50.53
N LEU A 8 -24.37 -6.79 -49.66
CA LEU A 8 -23.54 -5.72 -49.02
C LEU A 8 -24.27 -5.22 -47.79
N ALA A 9 -23.88 -5.69 -46.61
CA ALA A 9 -23.95 -4.99 -45.30
C ALA A 9 -23.74 -5.96 -44.13
N VAL A 10 -22.52 -6.35 -43.83
CA VAL A 10 -22.14 -6.75 -42.46
C VAL A 10 -20.66 -6.43 -42.27
N LEU A 11 -20.30 -5.19 -42.03
CA LEU A 11 -18.92 -4.81 -41.64
C LEU A 11 -18.87 -3.57 -40.70
N GLY A 12 -19.99 -3.26 -40.03
CA GLY A 12 -20.06 -2.06 -39.18
C GLY A 12 -20.16 -2.30 -37.69
N LEU A 13 -20.44 -3.50 -37.20
CA LEU A 13 -20.78 -3.70 -35.78
C LEU A 13 -19.60 -4.08 -34.85
N GLY A 14 -18.48 -4.54 -35.42
CA GLY A 14 -17.36 -5.06 -34.61
C GLY A 14 -16.46 -3.98 -33.95
N VAL A 15 -16.37 -2.79 -34.54
CA VAL A 15 -15.42 -1.75 -34.12
C VAL A 15 -15.95 -0.92 -32.95
N VAL A 16 -17.26 -0.70 -32.90
CA VAL A 16 -17.89 0.13 -31.85
C VAL A 16 -17.87 -0.55 -30.49
N VAL A 17 -18.09 -1.87 -30.44
CA VAL A 17 -18.10 -2.63 -29.17
C VAL A 17 -16.70 -2.68 -28.53
N THR A 18 -15.64 -2.78 -29.35
CA THR A 18 -14.26 -2.83 -28.84
C THR A 18 -13.77 -1.49 -28.30
N MET A 19 -14.22 -0.38 -28.87
CA MET A 19 -13.89 0.97 -28.39
C MET A 19 -14.59 1.31 -27.07
N CYS A 20 -15.85 0.91 -26.89
CA CYS A 20 -16.61 1.14 -25.67
C CYS A 20 -15.98 0.38 -24.48
N SER A 21 -15.63 -0.90 -24.67
CA SER A 21 -14.97 -1.72 -23.64
C SER A 21 -13.61 -1.17 -23.21
N ARG A 22 -12.87 -0.56 -24.12
CA ARG A 22 -11.55 0.02 -23.84
C ARG A 22 -11.65 1.35 -23.07
N ALA A 23 -12.69 2.13 -23.35
CA ALA A 23 -12.96 3.37 -22.62
C ALA A 23 -13.44 3.10 -21.19
N GLU A 24 -14.33 2.13 -21.01
CA GLU A 24 -14.80 1.69 -19.67
C GLU A 24 -13.67 1.06 -18.84
N GLN A 25 -12.78 0.31 -19.48
CA GLN A 25 -11.61 -0.26 -18.79
C GLN A 25 -10.64 0.83 -18.36
N LYS A 26 -10.37 1.82 -19.22
CA LYS A 26 -9.51 2.96 -18.89
C LYS A 26 -10.09 3.82 -17.78
N GLU A 27 -11.41 4.01 -17.75
CA GLU A 27 -12.09 4.74 -16.68
C GLU A 27 -12.07 3.98 -15.35
N LYS A 28 -12.20 2.64 -15.37
CA LYS A 28 -12.04 1.78 -14.19
C LYS A 28 -10.60 1.77 -13.67
N ASP A 29 -9.62 1.76 -14.57
CA ASP A 29 -8.20 1.78 -14.21
C ASP A 29 -7.79 3.16 -13.65
N VAL A 30 -8.32 4.26 -14.18
CA VAL A 30 -8.16 5.61 -13.63
C VAL A 30 -8.84 5.74 -12.27
N LYS A 31 -10.06 5.22 -12.12
CA LYS A 31 -10.77 5.22 -10.83
C LYS A 31 -10.08 4.37 -9.76
N LYS A 32 -9.44 3.26 -10.17
CA LYS A 32 -8.67 2.40 -9.27
C LYS A 32 -7.36 3.06 -8.83
N ALA A 33 -6.74 3.87 -9.69
CA ALA A 33 -5.56 4.67 -9.34
C ALA A 33 -5.91 5.83 -8.38
N ASP A 34 -7.13 6.36 -8.46
CA ASP A 34 -7.63 7.47 -7.63
C ASP A 34 -8.12 7.04 -6.23
N THR A 35 -8.12 5.75 -5.92
CA THR A 35 -8.63 5.22 -4.64
C THR A 35 -7.53 4.74 -3.69
N ARG A 36 -6.24 4.92 -4.03
CA ARG A 36 -5.15 4.53 -3.12
C ARG A 36 -5.26 5.29 -1.82
N VAL A 37 -5.08 4.56 -0.75
CA VAL A 37 -5.04 5.10 0.62
C VAL A 37 -3.63 4.97 1.14
N PHE A 38 -3.12 6.02 1.71
CA PHE A 38 -1.81 6.05 2.36
C PHE A 38 -1.99 6.02 3.88
N GLU A 39 -1.11 5.34 4.58
CA GLU A 39 -1.09 5.33 6.03
C GLU A 39 0.26 5.86 6.51
N LEU A 40 0.25 7.04 7.11
CA LEU A 40 1.39 7.59 7.85
C LEU A 40 1.41 6.98 9.24
N ARG A 41 2.53 6.36 9.60
CA ARG A 41 2.73 5.83 10.95
C ARG A 41 3.95 6.47 11.60
N THR A 42 3.78 6.84 12.85
CA THR A 42 4.87 7.30 13.71
C THR A 42 5.00 6.34 14.89
N TYR A 43 6.14 5.68 14.96
CA TYR A 43 6.50 4.84 16.10
C TYR A 43 7.40 5.64 17.03
N TYR A 44 7.03 5.68 18.29
CA TYR A 44 7.85 6.24 19.35
C TYR A 44 8.61 5.10 19.99
N ALA A 45 9.93 5.06 19.78
CA ALA A 45 10.78 4.03 20.34
C ALA A 45 10.92 4.20 21.84
N ALA A 46 10.97 3.09 22.55
CA ALA A 46 11.37 3.12 23.96
C ALA A 46 12.84 3.62 24.10
N PRO A 47 13.22 4.22 25.21
CA PRO A 47 14.55 4.78 25.41
C PRO A 47 15.68 3.79 25.07
N GLY A 48 16.56 4.20 24.16
CA GLY A 48 17.70 3.39 23.69
C GLY A 48 17.34 2.20 22.80
N LYS A 49 16.10 2.10 22.30
CA LYS A 49 15.62 0.96 21.49
C LYS A 49 15.53 1.25 19.99
N MET A 50 15.89 2.45 19.52
CA MET A 50 15.75 2.80 18.10
C MET A 50 16.55 1.90 17.17
N ASP A 51 17.81 1.58 17.52
CA ASP A 51 18.63 0.70 16.69
C ASP A 51 18.04 -0.71 16.57
N SER A 52 17.54 -1.26 17.69
CA SER A 52 16.83 -2.56 17.71
C SER A 52 15.52 -2.51 16.91
N LEU A 53 14.79 -1.39 16.97
CA LEU A 53 13.60 -1.16 16.19
C LEU A 53 13.92 -1.12 14.69
N ASN A 54 14.92 -0.35 14.29
CA ASN A 54 15.39 -0.27 12.90
C ASN A 54 15.88 -1.64 12.39
N ALA A 55 16.61 -2.41 13.21
CA ALA A 55 17.03 -3.77 12.87
C ALA A 55 15.81 -4.68 12.62
N ARG A 56 14.81 -4.69 13.53
CA ARG A 56 13.57 -5.47 13.32
C ARG A 56 12.85 -5.10 12.02
N PHE A 57 12.79 -3.81 11.67
CA PHE A 57 12.18 -3.39 10.41
C PHE A 57 12.97 -3.88 9.21
N ARG A 58 14.29 -3.73 9.22
CA ARG A 58 15.19 -4.12 8.12
C ARG A 58 15.17 -5.62 7.88
N ASP A 59 15.27 -6.38 8.95
CA ASP A 59 15.54 -7.82 8.87
C ASP A 59 14.25 -8.65 8.74
N HIS A 60 13.11 -8.13 9.20
CA HIS A 60 11.86 -8.88 9.25
C HIS A 60 10.65 -8.09 8.74
N THR A 61 10.36 -6.90 9.30
CA THR A 61 9.08 -6.23 9.12
C THR A 61 8.83 -5.83 7.67
N CYS A 62 9.84 -5.30 6.96
CA CYS A 62 9.71 -4.88 5.57
C CYS A 62 9.35 -6.04 4.63
N ALA A 63 9.94 -7.21 4.83
CA ALA A 63 9.62 -8.41 4.04
C ALA A 63 8.18 -8.87 4.32
N LEU A 64 7.77 -8.86 5.58
CA LEU A 64 6.42 -9.25 6.01
C LEU A 64 5.35 -8.24 5.54
N PHE A 65 5.63 -6.94 5.52
CA PHE A 65 4.73 -5.97 4.92
C PHE A 65 4.44 -6.30 3.45
N LYS A 66 5.50 -6.56 2.66
CA LYS A 66 5.34 -6.97 1.26
C LYS A 66 4.57 -8.28 1.11
N LYS A 67 4.86 -9.29 1.95
CA LYS A 67 4.17 -10.58 1.99
C LYS A 67 2.66 -10.40 2.17
N HIS A 68 2.24 -9.43 2.97
CA HIS A 68 0.83 -9.14 3.27
C HIS A 68 0.23 -8.02 2.42
N GLY A 69 0.85 -7.67 1.28
CA GLY A 69 0.28 -6.72 0.32
C GLY A 69 0.31 -5.26 0.75
N MET A 70 1.17 -4.91 1.71
CA MET A 70 1.42 -3.53 2.10
C MET A 70 2.56 -2.95 1.24
N GLU A 71 2.26 -1.94 0.44
CA GLU A 71 3.27 -1.25 -0.35
C GLU A 71 4.03 -0.26 0.53
N ILE A 72 5.34 -0.44 0.60
CA ILE A 72 6.21 0.47 1.34
C ILE A 72 6.52 1.68 0.46
N VAL A 73 6.13 2.87 0.93
CA VAL A 73 6.47 4.13 0.26
C VAL A 73 7.83 4.61 0.70
N ALA A 74 8.03 4.85 2.00
CA ALA A 74 9.33 5.27 2.55
C ALA A 74 9.37 5.17 4.08
N PHE A 75 10.59 5.23 4.62
CA PHE A 75 10.89 5.30 6.05
C PHE A 75 11.82 6.47 6.35
N TRP A 76 11.61 7.12 7.49
CA TRP A 76 12.44 8.24 7.96
C TRP A 76 12.68 8.17 9.46
N ASN A 77 13.85 8.58 9.88
CA ASN A 77 14.08 9.12 11.23
C ASN A 77 14.15 10.65 11.13
N PRO A 78 13.70 11.40 12.13
CA PRO A 78 13.88 12.85 12.13
C PRO A 78 15.34 13.26 11.97
N SER A 79 15.59 14.36 11.26
CA SER A 79 16.94 14.91 11.09
C SER A 79 17.44 15.68 12.32
N ASP A 80 16.55 16.09 13.21
CA ASP A 80 16.92 16.69 14.50
C ASP A 80 17.57 15.62 15.39
N PRO A 81 18.84 15.79 15.81
CA PRO A 81 19.52 14.82 16.67
C PRO A 81 18.81 14.51 17.99
N LYS A 82 17.97 15.44 18.50
CA LYS A 82 17.19 15.25 19.73
C LYS A 82 16.00 14.32 19.54
N GLU A 83 15.58 14.07 18.31
CA GLU A 83 14.41 13.28 17.96
C GLU A 83 14.77 12.04 17.12
N ALA A 84 15.95 11.98 16.52
CA ALA A 84 16.38 10.95 15.58
C ALA A 84 16.37 9.53 16.20
N ASP A 85 16.69 9.44 17.49
CA ASP A 85 16.72 8.23 18.29
C ASP A 85 15.38 7.87 18.95
N LYS A 86 14.33 8.70 18.71
CA LYS A 86 13.02 8.55 19.37
C LYS A 86 11.90 8.14 18.43
N LYS A 87 12.01 8.45 17.13
CA LYS A 87 10.90 8.26 16.19
C LYS A 87 11.33 7.55 14.91
N LEU A 88 10.55 6.55 14.52
CA LEU A 88 10.54 6.00 13.20
C LEU A 88 9.23 6.38 12.52
N ILE A 89 9.32 7.09 11.40
CA ILE A 89 8.17 7.56 10.63
C ILE A 89 8.16 6.81 9.31
N TYR A 90 7.01 6.31 8.89
CA TYR A 90 6.92 5.65 7.60
C TYR A 90 5.53 5.77 6.98
N VAL A 91 5.49 5.57 5.67
CA VAL A 91 4.24 5.58 4.90
C VAL A 91 4.10 4.26 4.17
N LEU A 92 2.92 3.68 4.32
CA LEU A 92 2.45 2.54 3.53
C LEU A 92 1.35 2.99 2.59
N ALA A 93 1.18 2.26 1.47
CA ALA A 93 0.09 2.49 0.54
C ALA A 93 -0.70 1.20 0.32
N TYR A 94 -2.00 1.36 0.09
CA TYR A 94 -2.96 0.28 -0.10
C TYR A 94 -3.95 0.62 -1.22
N PRO A 95 -4.54 -0.39 -1.88
CA PRO A 95 -5.60 -0.16 -2.86
C PRO A 95 -6.87 0.46 -2.25
N SER A 96 -7.15 0.21 -0.96
CA SER A 96 -8.28 0.79 -0.22
C SER A 96 -8.07 0.64 1.29
N LYS A 97 -8.92 1.29 2.09
CA LYS A 97 -8.92 1.15 3.56
C LYS A 97 -9.24 -0.27 4.00
N GLU A 98 -10.17 -0.95 3.32
CA GLU A 98 -10.52 -2.34 3.60
C GLU A 98 -9.35 -3.29 3.30
N ALA A 99 -8.58 -3.01 2.24
CA ALA A 99 -7.36 -3.76 1.94
C ALA A 99 -6.32 -3.57 3.05
N ALA A 100 -6.15 -2.33 3.55
CA ALA A 100 -5.27 -2.06 4.69
C ALA A 100 -5.65 -2.86 5.93
N ASP A 101 -6.95 -2.88 6.29
CA ASP A 101 -7.43 -3.61 7.46
C ASP A 101 -7.18 -5.12 7.36
N LYS A 102 -7.40 -5.70 6.17
CA LYS A 102 -7.09 -7.11 5.88
C LYS A 102 -5.60 -7.40 5.98
N SER A 103 -4.77 -6.55 5.38
CA SER A 103 -3.31 -6.68 5.40
C SER A 103 -2.77 -6.60 6.83
N TRP A 104 -3.22 -5.63 7.61
CA TRP A 104 -2.84 -5.50 9.03
C TRP A 104 -3.28 -6.68 9.88
N LYS A 105 -4.48 -7.22 9.64
CA LYS A 105 -4.92 -8.43 10.34
C LYS A 105 -4.00 -9.60 10.01
N ALA A 106 -3.77 -9.87 8.72
CA ALA A 106 -2.94 -10.97 8.27
C ALA A 106 -1.48 -10.86 8.78
N PHE A 107 -0.93 -9.65 8.76
CA PHE A 107 0.40 -9.37 9.30
C PHE A 107 0.50 -9.66 10.81
N ARG A 108 -0.48 -9.20 11.61
CA ARG A 108 -0.46 -9.42 13.06
C ARG A 108 -0.62 -10.90 13.45
N ASP A 109 -1.34 -11.66 12.64
CA ASP A 109 -1.60 -13.09 12.87
C ASP A 109 -0.47 -13.98 12.29
N ASP A 110 0.50 -13.41 11.56
CA ASP A 110 1.58 -14.17 10.94
C ASP A 110 2.55 -14.71 12.01
N PRO A 111 2.78 -16.04 12.06
CA PRO A 111 3.74 -16.66 13.00
C PRO A 111 5.16 -16.12 12.86
N GLU A 112 5.59 -15.74 11.66
CA GLU A 112 6.92 -15.15 11.44
C GLU A 112 7.03 -13.79 12.10
N TRP A 113 5.97 -12.97 12.01
CA TRP A 113 5.88 -11.69 12.70
C TRP A 113 5.91 -11.88 14.22
N ILE A 114 5.07 -12.77 14.75
CA ILE A 114 4.99 -13.06 16.19
C ILE A 114 6.38 -13.46 16.70
N LYS A 115 7.06 -14.39 16.03
CA LYS A 115 8.40 -14.83 16.37
C LYS A 115 9.43 -13.69 16.35
N ALA A 116 9.43 -12.86 15.30
CA ALA A 116 10.36 -11.73 15.15
C ALA A 116 10.13 -10.67 16.23
N ARG A 117 8.86 -10.33 16.50
CA ARG A 117 8.49 -9.41 17.58
C ARG A 117 8.99 -9.92 18.92
N ASP A 118 8.60 -11.12 19.29
CA ASP A 118 8.93 -11.70 20.60
C ASP A 118 10.43 -11.86 20.79
N ALA A 119 11.16 -12.22 19.74
CA ALA A 119 12.62 -12.30 19.77
C ALA A 119 13.27 -10.91 19.98
N SER A 120 12.74 -9.88 19.32
CA SER A 120 13.29 -8.52 19.40
C SER A 120 12.94 -7.80 20.71
N GLU A 121 11.91 -8.26 21.42
CA GLU A 121 11.39 -7.65 22.66
C GLU A 121 11.74 -8.44 23.93
N LYS A 122 12.67 -9.40 23.84
CA LYS A 122 13.15 -10.19 25.00
C LYS A 122 13.66 -9.30 26.15
N ASP A 123 14.33 -8.19 25.80
CA ASP A 123 14.90 -7.25 26.74
C ASP A 123 14.01 -6.00 26.92
N GLY A 124 12.70 -6.15 26.72
CA GLY A 124 11.71 -5.12 26.86
C GLY A 124 11.15 -4.59 25.53
N LYS A 125 10.07 -3.83 25.61
CA LYS A 125 9.39 -3.26 24.46
C LYS A 125 10.33 -2.39 23.62
N LEU A 126 10.18 -2.47 22.31
CA LEU A 126 10.86 -1.55 21.39
C LEU A 126 10.07 -0.27 21.13
N VAL A 127 8.75 -0.29 21.29
CA VAL A 127 7.84 0.79 20.94
C VAL A 127 6.93 1.10 22.11
N ASP A 128 6.93 2.36 22.54
CA ASP A 128 6.05 2.84 23.60
C ASP A 128 4.69 3.29 23.07
N LYS A 129 4.68 3.92 21.89
CA LYS A 129 3.47 4.49 21.27
C LYS A 129 3.52 4.35 19.75
N VAL A 130 2.35 4.15 19.17
CA VAL A 130 2.16 4.21 17.70
C VAL A 130 1.04 5.21 17.40
N GLU A 131 1.31 6.13 16.50
CA GLU A 131 0.30 6.97 15.86
C GLU A 131 0.11 6.51 14.41
N SER A 132 -1.14 6.55 13.93
CA SER A 132 -1.50 6.18 12.57
C SER A 132 -2.52 7.15 12.03
N VAL A 133 -2.27 7.67 10.82
CA VAL A 133 -3.18 8.55 10.10
C VAL A 133 -3.37 8.02 8.69
N TYR A 134 -4.61 7.71 8.31
CA TYR A 134 -4.97 7.40 6.94
C TYR A 134 -5.19 8.67 6.14
N MET A 135 -4.68 8.69 4.91
CA MET A 135 -4.65 9.87 4.04
C MET A 135 -5.09 9.48 2.64
N ASN A 136 -5.88 10.36 2.02
CA ASN A 136 -6.17 10.29 0.59
C ASN A 136 -5.32 11.35 -0.13
N PRO A 137 -4.74 11.03 -1.30
CA PRO A 137 -4.02 12.02 -2.08
C PRO A 137 -4.97 13.14 -2.53
N THR A 138 -4.47 14.36 -2.55
CA THR A 138 -5.17 15.49 -3.17
C THR A 138 -5.07 15.40 -4.70
N ASP A 139 -5.89 16.17 -5.42
CA ASP A 139 -5.88 16.22 -6.90
C ASP A 139 -4.53 16.71 -7.46
N TYR A 140 -3.82 17.55 -6.73
CA TYR A 140 -2.47 18.06 -7.07
C TYR A 140 -1.32 17.25 -6.47
N SER A 141 -1.58 16.14 -5.77
CA SER A 141 -0.52 15.28 -5.22
C SER A 141 0.23 14.57 -6.35
N PRO A 142 1.57 14.56 -6.34
CA PRO A 142 2.36 13.76 -7.28
C PRO A 142 2.25 12.26 -7.03
N MET A 143 1.82 11.86 -5.83
CA MET A 143 1.54 10.47 -5.45
C MET A 143 0.03 10.23 -5.46
N LYS A 144 -0.39 9.20 -6.20
CA LYS A 144 -1.77 8.75 -6.33
C LYS A 144 -1.91 7.29 -5.89
#